data_90c1f08dd015f921f3adb192817dbd9e
#
_entry.id   90c1f08dd015f921f3adb192817dbd9e
#
_cell.length_a   1.000
_cell.length_b   1.000
_cell.length_c   1.000
_cell.angle_alpha   90.00
_cell.angle_beta   90.00
_cell.angle_gamma   90.00
#
_symmetry.space_group_name_H-M   'P 1'
#
loop_
_entity.id
_entity.type
_entity.pdbx_description
1 polymer ?
#
loop_
_entity_poly.entity_id
_entity_poly.type
_entity_poly.pdbx_seq_one_letter_code
_entity_poly.pdbx_strand_id
1 'polypeptide(L)'
;GGSAFNVIPDQVTIGGTLRSTNKDTRNDMLKKIKNAAQGACSINNCSVNIEVRPGYPSTINDKKSAKFASTVFENSFGINSLNKEEKPTMTSEDFSYMLQEKPGAYIWLGAGEKSEKLHSAHYDFNDELLPIGAEYWASLAEKILE
;
A
#
# COMPACT_ATOMS: atom_id res chain seq x y z
N GLY A 1 -19.34 -20.92 0.04
CA GLY A 1 -19.71 -21.97 1.00
C GLY A 1 -20.54 -23.08 0.38
N GLY A 2 -20.45 -24.24 0.98
CA GLY A 2 -21.15 -25.42 0.49
C GLY A 2 -20.47 -26.17 -0.64
N SER A 3 -20.88 -27.43 -0.85
CA SER A 3 -20.30 -28.35 -1.85
C SER A 3 -21.24 -28.65 -3.02
N ALA A 4 -22.51 -28.26 -2.93
CA ALA A 4 -23.52 -28.50 -3.95
C ALA A 4 -24.41 -27.26 -4.18
N PHE A 5 -24.79 -27.02 -5.43
CA PHE A 5 -25.58 -25.84 -5.81
C PHE A 5 -27.00 -25.80 -5.28
N ASN A 6 -27.57 -26.98 -5.00
CA ASN A 6 -28.96 -27.17 -4.56
C ASN A 6 -29.09 -27.47 -3.06
N VAL A 7 -28.00 -27.29 -2.30
CA VAL A 7 -28.00 -27.51 -0.84
C VAL A 7 -27.51 -26.25 -0.14
N ILE A 8 -28.35 -25.75 0.79
CA ILE A 8 -27.98 -24.60 1.64
C ILE A 8 -26.99 -25.11 2.70
N PRO A 9 -25.79 -24.57 2.79
CA PRO A 9 -24.80 -25.00 3.77
C PRO A 9 -25.09 -24.43 5.17
N ASP A 10 -24.62 -25.10 6.20
CA ASP A 10 -24.74 -24.64 7.59
C ASP A 10 -23.99 -23.32 7.85
N GLN A 11 -22.92 -23.10 7.10
CA GLN A 11 -22.11 -21.88 7.20
C GLN A 11 -21.53 -21.46 5.86
N VAL A 12 -21.31 -20.15 5.75
CA VAL A 12 -20.57 -19.53 4.64
C VAL A 12 -19.48 -18.63 5.20
N THR A 13 -18.36 -18.52 4.48
CA THR A 13 -17.30 -17.59 4.81
C THR A 13 -17.24 -16.49 3.74
N ILE A 14 -17.26 -15.25 4.19
CA ILE A 14 -17.07 -14.07 3.34
C ILE A 14 -15.75 -13.44 3.73
N GLY A 15 -14.84 -13.30 2.79
CA GLY A 15 -13.55 -12.68 2.99
C GLY A 15 -13.35 -11.46 2.09
N GLY A 16 -12.53 -10.54 2.55
CA GLY A 16 -12.21 -9.36 1.77
C GLY A 16 -11.05 -8.56 2.38
N THR A 17 -10.64 -7.49 1.70
CA THR A 17 -9.63 -6.57 2.19
C THR A 17 -10.22 -5.19 2.38
N LEU A 18 -9.82 -4.52 3.47
CA LEU A 18 -10.14 -3.13 3.74
C LEU A 18 -8.88 -2.29 3.63
N ARG A 19 -8.91 -1.28 2.78
CA ARG A 19 -7.82 -0.35 2.58
C ARG A 19 -8.28 1.07 2.87
N SER A 20 -7.43 1.87 3.49
CA SER A 20 -7.72 3.28 3.80
C SER A 20 -6.42 4.07 3.86
N THR A 21 -6.51 5.36 3.65
CA THR A 21 -5.37 6.28 3.72
C THR A 21 -5.00 6.71 5.14
N ASN A 22 -5.85 6.41 6.14
CA ASN A 22 -5.58 6.73 7.53
C ASN A 22 -6.26 5.76 8.51
N LYS A 23 -5.75 5.75 9.74
CA LYS A 23 -6.17 4.84 10.81
C LYS A 23 -7.62 5.06 11.26
N ASP A 24 -8.05 6.31 11.35
CA ASP A 24 -9.38 6.65 11.88
C ASP A 24 -10.47 6.22 10.91
N THR A 25 -10.29 6.52 9.63
CA THR A 25 -11.17 6.02 8.56
C THR A 25 -11.24 4.50 8.55
N ARG A 26 -10.10 3.81 8.71
CA ARG A 26 -10.07 2.34 8.78
C ARG A 26 -10.90 1.81 9.95
N ASN A 27 -10.74 2.41 11.13
CA ASN A 27 -11.45 1.99 12.34
C ASN A 27 -12.97 2.21 12.19
N ASP A 28 -13.38 3.35 11.63
CA ASP A 28 -14.80 3.64 11.37
C ASP A 28 -15.40 2.65 10.36
N MET A 29 -14.69 2.37 9.28
CA MET A 29 -15.13 1.38 8.28
C MET A 29 -15.24 -0.02 8.88
N LEU A 30 -14.28 -0.45 9.70
CA LEU A 30 -14.36 -1.74 10.40
C LEU A 30 -15.56 -1.83 11.31
N LYS A 31 -15.86 -0.76 12.05
CA LYS A 31 -17.06 -0.69 12.89
C LYS A 31 -18.34 -0.82 12.07
N LYS A 32 -18.42 -0.14 10.94
CA LYS A 32 -19.56 -0.20 10.02
C LYS A 32 -19.75 -1.61 9.43
N ILE A 33 -18.64 -2.25 9.01
CA ILE A 33 -18.68 -3.63 8.50
C ILE A 33 -19.20 -4.60 9.57
N LYS A 34 -18.70 -4.50 10.80
CA LYS A 34 -19.15 -5.34 11.91
C LYS A 34 -20.64 -5.15 12.20
N ASN A 35 -21.10 -3.91 12.27
CA ASN A 35 -22.49 -3.59 12.53
C ASN A 35 -23.40 -4.11 11.40
N ALA A 36 -23.00 -3.94 10.15
CA ALA A 36 -23.75 -4.44 9.00
C ALA A 36 -23.88 -5.97 9.01
N ALA A 37 -22.79 -6.67 9.27
CA ALA A 37 -22.78 -8.13 9.34
C ALA A 37 -23.66 -8.65 10.50
N GLN A 38 -23.53 -8.05 11.69
CA GLN A 38 -24.36 -8.40 12.85
C GLN A 38 -25.84 -8.11 12.60
N GLY A 39 -26.15 -6.95 12.00
CA GLY A 39 -27.53 -6.59 11.66
C GLY A 39 -28.16 -7.56 10.66
N ALA A 40 -27.44 -7.90 9.59
CA ALA A 40 -27.90 -8.86 8.59
C ALA A 40 -28.17 -10.26 9.19
N CYS A 41 -27.28 -10.73 10.06
CA CYS A 41 -27.46 -12.02 10.73
C CYS A 41 -28.61 -12.01 11.72
N SER A 42 -28.78 -10.92 12.48
CA SER A 42 -29.88 -10.78 13.46
C SER A 42 -31.26 -10.85 12.81
N ILE A 43 -31.43 -10.19 11.64
CA ILE A 43 -32.69 -10.20 10.91
C ILE A 43 -33.07 -11.63 10.41
N ASN A 44 -32.06 -12.44 10.09
CA ASN A 44 -32.22 -13.75 9.50
C ASN A 44 -32.04 -14.92 10.50
N ASN A 45 -32.04 -14.66 11.78
CA ASN A 45 -31.80 -15.65 12.85
C ASN A 45 -30.49 -16.45 12.66
N CYS A 46 -29.46 -15.80 12.15
CA CYS A 46 -28.11 -16.36 11.98
C CYS A 46 -27.16 -15.80 13.02
N SER A 47 -26.02 -16.42 13.18
CA SER A 47 -24.90 -15.90 13.93
C SER A 47 -23.75 -15.52 13.00
N VAL A 48 -22.89 -14.58 13.42
CA VAL A 48 -21.69 -14.21 12.69
C VAL A 48 -20.48 -14.19 13.63
N ASN A 49 -19.41 -14.79 13.17
CA ASN A 49 -18.08 -14.61 13.75
C ASN A 49 -17.24 -13.73 12.81
N ILE A 50 -16.64 -12.66 13.34
CA ILE A 50 -15.89 -11.69 12.54
C ILE A 50 -14.44 -11.69 12.99
N GLU A 51 -13.59 -12.25 12.17
CA GLU A 51 -12.13 -12.19 12.35
C GLU A 51 -11.57 -11.01 11.55
N VAL A 52 -10.78 -10.18 12.22
CA VAL A 52 -10.05 -9.07 11.58
C VAL A 52 -8.56 -9.33 11.73
N ARG A 53 -7.89 -9.50 10.61
CA ARG A 53 -6.43 -9.61 10.56
C ARG A 53 -5.87 -8.24 10.18
N PRO A 54 -5.15 -7.56 11.09
CA PRO A 54 -4.54 -6.29 10.78
C PRO A 54 -3.47 -6.47 9.69
N GLY A 55 -3.53 -5.64 8.66
CA GLY A 55 -2.50 -5.52 7.65
C GLY A 55 -1.54 -4.37 7.97
N TYR A 56 -0.79 -3.94 6.97
CA TYR A 56 0.17 -2.84 7.07
C TYR A 56 -0.52 -1.51 7.39
N PRO A 57 0.13 -0.61 8.15
CA PRO A 57 -0.32 0.76 8.28
C PRO A 57 -0.19 1.52 6.95
N SER A 58 -0.73 2.74 6.90
CA SER A 58 -0.52 3.60 5.75
C SER A 58 0.95 4.02 5.66
N THR A 59 1.54 3.95 4.46
CA THR A 59 2.89 4.45 4.19
C THR A 59 2.81 5.96 4.06
N ILE A 60 3.31 6.68 5.04
CA ILE A 60 3.26 8.14 5.10
C ILE A 60 4.68 8.66 5.27
N ASN A 61 5.20 9.29 4.24
CA ASN A 61 6.53 9.87 4.26
C ASN A 61 6.63 11.03 5.24
N ASP A 62 7.74 11.10 5.98
CA ASP A 62 8.11 12.30 6.71
C ASP A 62 8.41 13.45 5.73
N LYS A 63 7.86 14.63 6.01
CA LYS A 63 7.94 15.78 5.10
C LYS A 63 9.38 16.24 4.85
N LYS A 64 10.22 16.22 5.87
CA LYS A 64 11.65 16.66 5.74
C LYS A 64 12.44 15.62 4.95
N SER A 65 12.26 14.34 5.25
CA SER A 65 12.90 13.23 4.55
C SER A 65 12.47 13.17 3.08
N ALA A 66 11.18 13.34 2.80
CA ALA A 66 10.67 13.38 1.43
C ALA A 66 11.23 14.58 0.64
N LYS A 67 11.31 15.76 1.27
CA LYS A 67 11.89 16.94 0.64
C LYS A 67 13.38 16.75 0.35
N PHE A 68 14.13 16.19 1.31
CA PHE A 68 15.54 15.89 1.15
C PHE A 68 15.77 14.89 0.01
N ALA A 69 15.05 13.77 0.02
CA ALA A 69 15.11 12.75 -1.01
C ALA A 69 14.80 13.31 -2.40
N SER A 70 13.76 14.14 -2.51
CA SER A 70 13.39 14.83 -3.75
C SER A 70 14.50 15.76 -4.24
N THR A 71 15.10 16.54 -3.35
CA THR A 71 16.17 17.49 -3.72
C THR A 71 17.42 16.74 -4.24
N VAL A 72 17.80 15.65 -3.60
CA VAL A 72 18.92 14.82 -4.07
C VAL A 72 18.62 14.25 -5.45
N PHE A 73 17.41 13.71 -5.66
CA PHE A 73 17.00 13.17 -6.95
C PHE A 73 17.04 14.22 -8.07
N GLU A 74 16.48 15.41 -7.81
CA GLU A 74 16.48 16.52 -8.77
C GLU A 74 17.89 17.00 -9.13
N ASN A 75 18.79 17.01 -8.17
CA ASN A 75 20.20 17.40 -8.40
C ASN A 75 20.93 16.35 -9.27
N SER A 76 20.65 15.07 -9.09
CA SER A 76 21.30 14.00 -9.84
C SER A 76 20.71 13.80 -11.25
N PHE A 77 19.39 13.93 -11.40
CA PHE A 77 18.68 13.54 -12.62
C PHE A 77 17.91 14.68 -13.30
N GLY A 78 17.89 15.87 -12.69
CA GLY A 78 17.19 17.05 -13.20
C GLY A 78 15.76 17.19 -12.69
N ILE A 79 15.27 18.43 -12.66
CA ILE A 79 13.99 18.82 -12.04
C ILE A 79 12.76 18.17 -12.71
N ASN A 80 12.86 17.85 -13.99
CA ASN A 80 11.75 17.25 -14.74
C ASN A 80 11.65 15.74 -14.61
N SER A 81 12.59 15.10 -13.91
CA SER A 81 12.60 13.64 -13.72
C SER A 81 11.78 13.18 -12.52
N LEU A 82 11.27 14.10 -11.70
CA LEU A 82 10.54 13.80 -10.47
C LEU A 82 9.07 14.22 -10.54
N ASN A 83 8.17 13.26 -10.39
CA ASN A 83 6.74 13.54 -10.16
C ASN A 83 6.48 13.70 -8.65
N LYS A 84 6.14 14.93 -8.22
CA LYS A 84 5.81 15.27 -6.82
C LYS A 84 4.32 15.20 -6.50
N GLU A 85 3.49 15.06 -7.53
CA GLU A 85 2.03 15.19 -7.43
C GLU A 85 1.31 13.84 -7.59
N GLU A 86 2.03 12.74 -7.32
CA GLU A 86 1.42 11.43 -7.41
C GLU A 86 0.33 11.25 -6.35
N LYS A 87 -0.82 10.76 -6.79
CA LYS A 87 -1.95 10.53 -5.89
C LYS A 87 -1.67 9.32 -5.00
N PRO A 88 -2.19 9.32 -3.75
CA PRO A 88 -2.10 8.17 -2.88
C PRO A 88 -2.67 6.91 -3.55
N THR A 89 -1.93 5.82 -3.53
CA THR A 89 -2.37 4.51 -4.03
C THR A 89 -2.90 3.65 -2.89
N MET A 90 -3.75 2.68 -3.23
CA MET A 90 -4.29 1.71 -2.27
C MET A 90 -3.44 0.42 -2.24
N THR A 91 -2.13 0.56 -2.45
CA THR A 91 -1.14 -0.50 -2.27
C THR A 91 -0.77 -0.67 -0.79
N SER A 92 -0.08 -1.75 -0.49
CA SER A 92 0.42 -2.04 0.87
C SER A 92 1.93 -2.21 0.81
N GLU A 93 2.63 -1.69 1.81
CA GLU A 93 4.08 -1.69 1.88
C GLU A 93 4.54 -1.88 3.33
N ASP A 94 5.44 -2.84 3.58
CA ASP A 94 5.93 -3.13 4.92
C ASP A 94 6.88 -2.03 5.46
N PHE A 95 7.49 -1.26 4.58
CA PHE A 95 8.26 -0.06 4.95
C PHE A 95 7.44 0.92 5.80
N SER A 96 6.11 0.84 5.73
CA SER A 96 5.20 1.60 6.59
C SER A 96 5.46 1.40 8.08
N TYR A 97 5.94 0.22 8.52
CA TYR A 97 6.33 -0.02 9.90
C TYR A 97 7.60 0.73 10.27
N MET A 98 8.58 0.79 9.36
CA MET A 98 9.81 1.56 9.57
C MET A 98 9.50 3.05 9.74
N LEU A 99 8.54 3.57 8.98
CA LEU A 99 8.11 4.97 9.06
C LEU A 99 7.35 5.31 10.35
N GLN A 100 6.82 4.33 11.06
CA GLN A 100 6.25 4.54 12.40
C GLN A 100 7.32 4.71 13.48
N GLU A 101 8.50 4.09 13.27
CA GLU A 101 9.60 4.09 14.23
C GLU A 101 10.60 5.22 13.97
N LYS A 102 10.83 5.56 12.71
CA LYS A 102 11.83 6.54 12.29
C LYS A 102 11.31 7.40 11.13
N PRO A 103 11.65 8.71 11.12
CA PRO A 103 11.40 9.55 9.95
C PRO A 103 12.12 9.00 8.72
N GLY A 104 11.43 8.93 7.60
CA GLY A 104 11.98 8.41 6.35
C GLY A 104 11.11 8.77 5.16
N ALA A 105 11.54 8.33 3.99
CA ALA A 105 10.77 8.47 2.75
C ALA A 105 10.83 7.19 1.92
N TYR A 106 9.68 6.77 1.46
CA TYR A 106 9.51 5.73 0.46
C TYR A 106 9.31 6.39 -0.89
N ILE A 107 10.03 5.95 -1.88
CA ILE A 107 9.96 6.47 -3.24
C ILE A 107 9.69 5.34 -4.24
N TRP A 108 9.17 5.69 -5.39
CA TRP A 108 9.01 4.78 -6.51
C TRP A 108 9.86 5.23 -7.69
N LEU A 109 10.46 4.27 -8.37
CA LEU A 109 11.04 4.48 -9.70
C LEU A 109 10.01 4.03 -10.75
N GLY A 110 9.68 4.90 -11.68
CA GLY A 110 8.76 4.60 -12.75
C GLY A 110 9.37 3.59 -13.73
N ALA A 111 8.68 2.47 -13.97
CA ALA A 111 9.16 1.41 -14.84
C ALA A 111 9.09 1.74 -16.35
N GLY A 112 8.53 2.89 -16.71
CA GLY A 112 8.32 3.32 -18.10
C GLY A 112 6.92 3.00 -18.62
N GLU A 113 6.50 3.75 -19.66
CA GLU A 113 5.14 3.66 -20.23
C GLU A 113 4.81 2.31 -20.87
N LYS A 114 5.84 1.56 -21.29
CA LYS A 114 5.69 0.25 -21.94
C LYS A 114 5.74 -0.92 -20.98
N SER A 115 5.96 -0.65 -19.68
CA SER A 115 6.02 -1.71 -18.68
C SER A 115 4.63 -2.30 -18.44
N GLU A 116 4.57 -3.61 -18.33
CA GLU A 116 3.37 -4.31 -17.90
C GLU A 116 3.01 -3.93 -16.46
N LYS A 117 1.72 -4.06 -16.14
CA LYS A 117 1.25 -3.77 -14.78
C LYS A 117 1.81 -4.78 -13.79
N LEU A 118 2.07 -4.31 -12.57
CA LEU A 118 2.40 -5.18 -11.44
C LEU A 118 1.35 -6.31 -11.33
N HIS A 119 1.80 -7.52 -11.01
CA HIS A 119 1.00 -8.75 -10.95
C HIS A 119 0.49 -9.28 -12.30
N SER A 120 0.91 -8.71 -13.44
CA SER A 120 0.71 -9.34 -14.74
C SER A 120 1.56 -10.62 -14.83
N ALA A 121 1.02 -11.65 -15.50
CA ALA A 121 1.80 -12.86 -15.82
C ALA A 121 2.94 -12.58 -16.81
N HIS A 122 2.90 -11.45 -17.48
CA HIS A 122 3.90 -10.99 -18.46
C HIS A 122 4.76 -9.86 -17.92
N TYR A 123 4.68 -9.58 -16.61
CA TYR A 123 5.51 -8.55 -16.00
C TYR A 123 6.98 -8.94 -16.11
N ASP A 124 7.78 -8.03 -16.63
CA ASP A 124 9.22 -8.11 -16.69
C ASP A 124 9.82 -6.83 -16.10
N PHE A 125 10.85 -6.98 -15.27
CA PHE A 125 11.50 -5.84 -14.63
C PHE A 125 12.32 -5.07 -15.65
N ASN A 126 12.22 -3.74 -15.62
CA ASN A 126 13.06 -2.89 -16.47
C ASN A 126 14.45 -2.72 -15.88
N ASP A 127 15.43 -3.46 -16.40
CA ASP A 127 16.84 -3.42 -15.94
C ASP A 127 17.50 -2.05 -16.09
N GLU A 128 16.98 -1.17 -16.95
CA GLU A 128 17.47 0.21 -17.10
C GLU A 128 17.28 1.05 -15.82
N LEU A 129 16.44 0.59 -14.90
CA LEU A 129 16.26 1.24 -13.59
C LEU A 129 17.38 0.94 -12.60
N LEU A 130 18.11 -0.14 -12.78
CA LEU A 130 19.17 -0.56 -11.84
C LEU A 130 20.26 0.51 -11.67
N PRO A 131 20.86 1.06 -12.74
CA PRO A 131 21.86 2.13 -12.59
C PRO A 131 21.27 3.41 -11.98
N ILE A 132 20.01 3.77 -12.33
CA ILE A 132 19.34 4.94 -11.79
C ILE A 132 19.14 4.78 -10.27
N GLY A 133 18.65 3.62 -9.85
CA GLY A 133 18.47 3.33 -8.42
C GLY A 133 19.79 3.33 -7.65
N ALA A 134 20.85 2.73 -8.22
CA ALA A 134 22.17 2.67 -7.60
C ALA A 134 22.79 4.07 -7.45
N GLU A 135 22.74 4.88 -8.50
CA GLU A 135 23.24 6.26 -8.49
C GLU A 135 22.48 7.12 -7.46
N TYR A 136 21.16 6.99 -7.41
CA TYR A 136 20.35 7.70 -6.43
C TYR A 136 20.72 7.37 -4.99
N TRP A 137 20.90 6.08 -4.66
CA TRP A 137 21.30 5.66 -3.32
C TRP A 137 22.72 6.13 -2.95
N ALA A 138 23.65 6.10 -3.90
CA ALA A 138 24.99 6.65 -3.71
C ALA A 138 24.94 8.16 -3.43
N SER A 139 24.21 8.92 -4.25
CA SER A 139 24.03 10.37 -4.07
C SER A 139 23.35 10.72 -2.74
N LEU A 140 22.38 9.92 -2.29
CA LEU A 140 21.75 10.10 -0.96
C LEU A 140 22.77 9.89 0.17
N ALA A 141 23.56 8.82 0.09
CA ALA A 141 24.58 8.53 1.10
C ALA A 141 25.65 9.63 1.18
N GLU A 142 26.16 10.07 0.04
CA GLU A 142 27.11 11.18 -0.03
C GLU A 142 26.54 12.45 0.61
N LYS A 143 25.30 12.79 0.25
CA LYS A 143 24.66 14.02 0.75
C LYS A 143 24.29 13.99 2.25
N ILE A 144 24.12 12.80 2.83
CA ILE A 144 23.89 12.63 4.27
C ILE A 144 25.21 12.79 5.05
N LEU A 145 26.34 12.43 4.43
CA LEU A 145 27.65 12.45 5.08
C LEU A 145 28.38 13.82 5.00
N GLU A 146 27.89 14.72 4.15
CA GLU A 146 28.34 16.13 4.09
C GLU A 146 27.78 16.93 5.28
#